data_03b614d95019dc7f7e753020a4c71db1
#
_entry.id   03b614d95019dc7f7e753020a4c71db1
#
_cell.length_a   1.000
_cell.length_b   1.000
_cell.length_c   1.000
_cell.angle_alpha   90.00
_cell.angle_beta   90.00
_cell.angle_gamma   90.00
#
_symmetry.space_group_name_H-M   'P 1'
#
loop_
_entity.id
_entity.type
_entity.pdbx_description
1 polymer ?
#
loop_
_entity_poly.entity_id
_entity_poly.type
_entity_poly.pdbx_seq_one_letter_code
_entity_poly.pdbx_strand_id
1 'polypeptide(L)'
;MSQSDKRAVNAVHALLIKRFPKAFPKNYDDIRPLKIDVHAELIARAPDLDPALLRRALANHTGRDGYLLALIHGRGDRRYDLDGNPAGSVTPEEREEAQKRLDASTRRGQDRAARVREHKEREEKRKKQREIERRNREAKAARKAAHERVQQEIAARKAALI
;
A
#
# COMPACT_ATOMS: atom_id res chain seq x y z
N MET A 1 -10.88 9.88 2.88
CA MET A 1 -11.49 9.19 1.74
C MET A 1 -12.06 7.87 2.22
N SER A 2 -13.38 7.66 2.13
CA SER A 2 -14.04 6.44 2.61
C SER A 2 -13.68 5.23 1.73
N GLN A 3 -13.94 4.03 2.24
CA GLN A 3 -13.66 2.79 1.48
C GLN A 3 -14.63 2.61 0.30
N SER A 4 -15.85 3.14 0.42
CA SER A 4 -16.85 3.20 -0.65
C SER A 4 -16.41 4.13 -1.79
N ASP A 5 -15.85 5.31 -1.48
CA ASP A 5 -15.33 6.25 -2.48
C ASP A 5 -14.19 5.63 -3.30
N LYS A 6 -13.29 4.88 -2.64
CA LYS A 6 -12.20 4.19 -3.34
C LYS A 6 -12.72 3.14 -4.33
N ARG A 7 -13.76 2.39 -3.95
CA ARG A 7 -14.39 1.39 -4.83
C ARG A 7 -15.05 2.06 -6.04
N ALA A 8 -15.78 3.15 -5.83
CA ALA A 8 -16.42 3.90 -6.91
C ALA A 8 -15.39 4.45 -7.90
N VAL A 9 -14.31 5.08 -7.42
CA VAL A 9 -13.22 5.58 -8.27
C VAL A 9 -12.54 4.47 -9.05
N ASN A 10 -12.29 3.31 -8.43
CA ASN A 10 -11.71 2.15 -9.12
C ASN A 10 -12.66 1.57 -10.18
N ALA A 11 -13.97 1.55 -9.93
CA ALA A 11 -14.96 1.11 -10.91
C ALA A 11 -14.96 2.04 -12.14
N VAL A 12 -14.94 3.36 -11.91
CA VAL A 12 -14.83 4.35 -13.00
C VAL A 12 -13.53 4.14 -13.77
N HIS A 13 -12.38 3.96 -13.10
CA HIS A 13 -11.11 3.69 -13.78
C HIS A 13 -11.16 2.42 -14.63
N ALA A 14 -11.81 1.36 -14.15
CA ALA A 14 -12.00 0.13 -14.93
C ALA A 14 -12.87 0.35 -16.18
N LEU A 15 -13.87 1.24 -16.12
CA LEU A 15 -14.67 1.64 -17.26
C LEU A 15 -13.84 2.46 -18.26
N LEU A 16 -12.95 3.35 -17.80
CA LEU A 16 -12.05 4.11 -18.67
C LEU A 16 -11.10 3.18 -19.44
N ILE A 17 -10.56 2.15 -18.80
CA ILE A 17 -9.74 1.13 -19.48
C ILE A 17 -10.51 0.41 -20.60
N LYS A 18 -11.79 0.12 -20.39
CA LYS A 18 -12.63 -0.54 -21.40
C LYS A 18 -12.99 0.39 -22.55
N ARG A 19 -13.35 1.66 -22.25
CA ARG A 19 -13.82 2.62 -23.25
C ARG A 19 -12.69 3.28 -24.04
N PHE A 20 -11.56 3.52 -23.37
CA PHE A 20 -10.43 4.25 -23.93
C PHE A 20 -9.11 3.49 -23.71
N PRO A 21 -8.96 2.27 -24.25
CA PRO A 21 -7.81 1.40 -23.95
C PRO A 21 -6.46 1.96 -24.41
N LYS A 22 -6.47 2.89 -25.37
CA LYS A 22 -5.25 3.55 -25.85
C LYS A 22 -4.75 4.66 -24.90
N ALA A 23 -5.69 5.33 -24.20
CA ALA A 23 -5.40 6.36 -23.22
C ALA A 23 -5.18 5.78 -21.82
N PHE A 24 -5.93 4.72 -21.48
CA PHE A 24 -5.89 4.02 -20.21
C PHE A 24 -5.54 2.54 -20.44
N PRO A 25 -4.30 2.21 -20.78
CA PRO A 25 -3.91 0.84 -21.04
C PRO A 25 -3.99 -0.01 -19.75
N LYS A 26 -4.26 -1.30 -19.95
CA LYS A 26 -4.28 -2.27 -18.85
C LYS A 26 -2.86 -2.57 -18.36
N ASN A 27 -1.90 -2.60 -19.27
CA ASN A 27 -0.51 -2.86 -18.97
C ASN A 27 0.18 -1.58 -18.53
N TYR A 28 1.03 -1.71 -17.52
CA TYR A 28 1.75 -0.59 -16.92
C TYR A 28 2.77 0.03 -17.88
N ASP A 29 3.41 -0.80 -18.69
CA ASP A 29 4.47 -0.40 -19.63
C ASP A 29 3.93 0.35 -20.86
N ASP A 30 2.62 0.26 -21.13
CA ASP A 30 1.96 0.92 -22.26
C ASP A 30 1.41 2.31 -21.92
N ILE A 31 1.60 2.77 -20.67
CA ILE A 31 1.11 4.07 -20.20
C ILE A 31 1.78 5.18 -21.02
N ARG A 32 0.97 6.15 -21.47
CA ARG A 32 1.42 7.31 -22.25
C ARG A 32 0.95 8.60 -21.61
N PRO A 33 1.72 9.71 -21.76
CA PRO A 33 1.28 11.03 -21.33
C PRO A 33 -0.01 11.44 -22.04
N LEU A 34 -1.02 11.80 -21.27
CA LEU A 34 -2.29 12.30 -21.80
C LEU A 34 -2.19 13.77 -22.18
N LYS A 35 -2.99 14.20 -23.17
CA LYS A 35 -3.07 15.61 -23.56
C LYS A 35 -3.54 16.46 -22.38
N ILE A 36 -3.15 17.74 -22.36
CA ILE A 36 -3.67 18.71 -21.42
C ILE A 36 -5.19 18.85 -21.66
N ASP A 37 -5.95 19.08 -20.57
CA ASP A 37 -7.42 19.19 -20.59
C ASP A 37 -8.20 17.93 -21.08
N VAL A 38 -7.56 16.77 -21.07
CA VAL A 38 -8.24 15.48 -21.37
C VAL A 38 -9.49 15.25 -20.51
N HIS A 39 -9.58 15.89 -19.36
CA HIS A 39 -10.75 15.81 -18.48
C HIS A 39 -12.02 16.34 -19.13
N ALA A 40 -11.95 17.47 -19.85
CA ALA A 40 -13.09 18.03 -20.55
C ALA A 40 -13.59 17.07 -21.66
N GLU A 41 -12.65 16.45 -22.39
CA GLU A 41 -12.97 15.46 -23.40
C GLU A 41 -13.59 14.19 -22.79
N LEU A 42 -13.10 13.75 -21.63
CA LEU A 42 -13.69 12.61 -20.91
C LEU A 42 -15.13 12.87 -20.49
N ILE A 43 -15.44 14.06 -19.95
CA ILE A 43 -16.81 14.44 -19.59
C ILE A 43 -17.72 14.42 -20.83
N ALA A 44 -17.26 14.97 -21.95
CA ALA A 44 -18.04 15.01 -23.18
C ALA A 44 -18.29 13.61 -23.77
N ARG A 45 -17.32 12.70 -23.69
CA ARG A 45 -17.39 11.34 -24.27
C ARG A 45 -17.94 10.29 -23.32
N ALA A 46 -18.06 10.58 -22.03
CA ALA A 46 -18.62 9.69 -21.00
C ALA A 46 -19.60 10.44 -20.09
N PRO A 47 -20.72 11.00 -20.67
CA PRO A 47 -21.66 11.81 -19.91
C PRO A 47 -22.46 11.02 -18.86
N ASP A 48 -22.45 9.70 -18.95
CA ASP A 48 -23.05 8.76 -18.02
C ASP A 48 -22.24 8.57 -16.70
N LEU A 49 -21.01 9.07 -16.66
CA LEU A 49 -20.15 8.97 -15.50
C LEU A 49 -20.13 10.29 -14.69
N ASP A 50 -20.13 10.17 -13.38
CA ASP A 50 -20.02 11.32 -12.49
C ASP A 50 -18.71 12.09 -12.74
N PRO A 51 -18.76 13.39 -13.09
CA PRO A 51 -17.57 14.20 -13.34
C PRO A 51 -16.59 14.28 -12.16
N ALA A 52 -17.08 14.22 -10.91
CA ALA A 52 -16.21 14.22 -9.74
C ALA A 52 -15.44 12.90 -9.60
N LEU A 53 -16.08 11.77 -9.89
CA LEU A 53 -15.43 10.46 -9.92
C LEU A 53 -14.44 10.34 -11.10
N LEU A 54 -14.80 10.88 -12.27
CA LEU A 54 -13.90 10.96 -13.43
C LEU A 54 -12.63 11.74 -13.10
N ARG A 55 -12.76 12.92 -12.48
CA ARG A 55 -11.62 13.73 -12.06
C ARG A 55 -10.71 12.98 -11.09
N ARG A 56 -11.29 12.27 -10.12
CA ARG A 56 -10.53 11.46 -9.16
C ARG A 56 -9.85 10.26 -9.81
N ALA A 57 -10.54 9.57 -10.72
CA ALA A 57 -9.97 8.44 -11.46
C ALA A 57 -8.79 8.89 -12.33
N LEU A 58 -8.92 10.05 -13.00
CA LEU A 58 -7.85 10.66 -13.79
C LEU A 58 -6.67 11.08 -12.90
N ALA A 59 -6.92 11.73 -11.77
CA ALA A 59 -5.87 12.11 -10.81
C ALA A 59 -5.12 10.88 -10.27
N ASN A 60 -5.84 9.79 -9.98
CA ASN A 60 -5.22 8.53 -9.57
C ASN A 60 -4.39 7.90 -10.70
N HIS A 61 -4.84 8.00 -11.94
CA HIS A 61 -4.11 7.49 -13.09
C HIS A 61 -2.81 8.27 -13.33
N THR A 62 -2.91 9.60 -13.36
CA THR A 62 -1.76 10.51 -13.61
C THR A 62 -0.80 10.62 -12.43
N GLY A 63 -1.23 10.24 -11.22
CA GLY A 63 -0.39 10.19 -10.03
C GLY A 63 0.37 8.88 -9.82
N ARG A 64 0.22 7.90 -10.70
CA ARG A 64 0.94 6.61 -10.60
C ARG A 64 2.38 6.76 -11.07
N ASP A 65 3.28 6.00 -10.44
CA ASP A 65 4.71 6.01 -10.80
C ASP A 65 4.93 5.70 -12.29
N GLY A 66 4.15 4.78 -12.88
CA GLY A 66 4.24 4.48 -14.32
C GLY A 66 3.85 5.65 -15.22
N TYR A 67 2.89 6.47 -14.83
CA TYR A 67 2.55 7.68 -15.59
C TYR A 67 3.65 8.75 -15.45
N LEU A 68 4.21 8.90 -14.24
CA LEU A 68 5.35 9.81 -14.02
C LEU A 68 6.57 9.36 -14.83
N LEU A 69 6.87 8.06 -14.84
CA LEU A 69 7.92 7.50 -15.70
C LEU A 69 7.67 7.72 -17.19
N ALA A 70 6.42 7.62 -17.64
CA ALA A 70 6.05 7.91 -19.02
C ALA A 70 6.25 9.38 -19.39
N LEU A 71 6.02 10.33 -18.46
CA LEU A 71 6.33 11.75 -18.64
C LEU A 71 7.85 11.99 -18.74
N ILE A 72 8.64 11.32 -17.89
CA ILE A 72 10.09 11.53 -17.80
C ILE A 72 10.83 10.91 -19.00
N HIS A 73 10.46 9.68 -19.36
CA HIS A 73 11.18 8.85 -20.32
C HIS A 73 10.40 8.56 -21.61
N GLY A 74 9.21 9.17 -21.79
CA GLY A 74 8.39 8.95 -22.97
C GLY A 74 9.11 9.30 -24.27
N ARG A 75 9.06 8.38 -25.25
CA ARG A 75 9.71 8.60 -26.55
C ARG A 75 9.07 9.77 -27.29
N GLY A 76 9.87 10.74 -27.69
CA GLY A 76 9.48 11.85 -28.56
C GLY A 76 8.65 12.93 -27.88
N ASP A 77 8.63 12.97 -26.55
CA ASP A 77 7.99 14.04 -25.74
C ASP A 77 6.52 14.31 -26.10
N ARG A 78 5.81 13.28 -26.57
CA ARG A 78 4.45 13.43 -27.09
C ARG A 78 3.41 13.16 -26.02
N ARG A 79 2.36 13.97 -26.04
CA ARG A 79 1.09 13.68 -25.36
C ARG A 79 0.11 13.08 -26.34
N TYR A 80 -0.87 12.35 -25.82
CA TYR A 80 -1.83 11.63 -26.62
C TYR A 80 -3.26 11.94 -26.15
N ASP A 81 -4.18 12.00 -27.12
CA ASP A 81 -5.62 12.09 -26.86
C ASP A 81 -6.22 10.74 -26.43
N LEU A 82 -7.54 10.70 -26.23
CA LEU A 82 -8.25 9.48 -25.82
C LEU A 82 -8.19 8.36 -26.88
N ASP A 83 -7.99 8.71 -28.14
CA ASP A 83 -7.91 7.78 -29.26
C ASP A 83 -6.46 7.36 -29.58
N GLY A 84 -5.50 7.86 -28.81
CA GLY A 84 -4.09 7.54 -28.94
C GLY A 84 -3.37 8.30 -30.05
N ASN A 85 -3.95 9.39 -30.56
CA ASN A 85 -3.29 10.27 -31.52
C ASN A 85 -2.41 11.29 -30.80
N PRO A 86 -1.29 11.70 -31.40
CA PRO A 86 -0.45 12.77 -30.84
C PRO A 86 -1.25 14.07 -30.65
N ALA A 87 -1.22 14.64 -29.46
CA ALA A 87 -1.99 15.82 -29.10
C ALA A 87 -1.21 16.72 -28.09
N GLY A 88 -0.06 17.22 -28.52
CA GLY A 88 0.81 18.08 -27.74
C GLY A 88 2.15 17.43 -27.36
N SER A 89 2.92 18.15 -26.57
CA SER A 89 4.24 17.74 -26.10
C SER A 89 4.38 17.88 -24.59
N VAL A 90 5.31 17.14 -24.03
CA VAL A 90 5.72 17.23 -22.61
C VAL A 90 6.88 18.24 -22.54
N THR A 91 6.76 19.26 -21.69
CA THR A 91 7.82 20.26 -21.51
C THR A 91 8.92 19.76 -20.55
N PRO A 92 10.12 20.37 -20.60
CA PRO A 92 11.19 20.05 -19.65
C PRO A 92 10.76 20.27 -18.19
N GLU A 93 10.00 21.34 -17.91
CA GLU A 93 9.51 21.69 -16.57
C GLU A 93 8.54 20.63 -16.05
N GLU A 94 7.67 20.11 -16.91
CA GLU A 94 6.73 19.03 -16.56
C GLU A 94 7.46 17.72 -16.22
N ARG A 95 8.57 17.45 -16.90
CA ARG A 95 9.43 16.28 -16.58
C ARG A 95 10.12 16.45 -15.24
N GLU A 96 10.66 17.62 -14.98
CA GLU A 96 11.29 17.92 -13.69
C GLU A 96 10.30 17.77 -12.53
N GLU A 97 9.09 18.29 -12.70
CA GLU A 97 8.02 18.13 -11.70
C GLU A 97 7.61 16.66 -11.54
N ALA A 98 7.50 15.90 -12.63
CA ALA A 98 7.23 14.45 -12.58
C ALA A 98 8.34 13.71 -11.83
N GLN A 99 9.62 14.08 -12.04
CA GLN A 99 10.75 13.50 -11.33
C GLN A 99 10.66 13.78 -9.82
N LYS A 100 10.38 15.01 -9.41
CA LYS A 100 10.21 15.39 -8.00
C LYS A 100 9.09 14.56 -7.33
N ARG A 101 7.98 14.36 -8.04
CA ARG A 101 6.86 13.54 -7.55
C ARG A 101 7.22 12.06 -7.42
N LEU A 102 7.95 11.53 -8.37
CA LEU A 102 8.42 10.14 -8.37
C LEU A 102 9.38 9.90 -7.18
N ASP A 103 10.34 10.81 -6.97
CA ASP A 103 11.27 10.73 -5.84
C ASP A 103 10.54 10.78 -4.49
N ALA A 104 9.54 11.67 -4.37
CA ALA A 104 8.71 11.75 -3.18
C ALA A 104 7.86 10.48 -2.95
N SER A 105 7.37 9.84 -4.02
CA SER A 105 6.66 8.56 -3.96
C SER A 105 7.57 7.45 -3.46
N THR A 106 8.77 7.36 -4.01
CA THR A 106 9.78 6.37 -3.64
C THR A 106 10.17 6.50 -2.16
N ARG A 107 10.46 7.72 -1.68
CA ARG A 107 10.77 7.98 -0.27
C ARG A 107 9.64 7.52 0.67
N ARG A 108 8.39 7.89 0.35
CA ARG A 108 7.21 7.45 1.14
C ARG A 108 7.07 5.92 1.16
N GLY A 109 7.37 5.25 0.06
CA GLY A 109 7.38 3.78 -0.03
C GLY A 109 8.43 3.17 0.89
N GLN A 110 9.65 3.70 0.88
CA GLN A 110 10.75 3.26 1.74
C GLN A 110 10.43 3.47 3.22
N ASP A 111 9.93 4.65 3.61
CA ASP A 111 9.53 4.95 4.99
C ASP A 111 8.42 4.02 5.48
N ARG A 112 7.44 3.74 4.63
CA ARG A 112 6.36 2.79 4.95
C ARG A 112 6.89 1.38 5.15
N ALA A 113 7.79 0.92 4.29
CA ALA A 113 8.42 -0.40 4.40
C ALA A 113 9.26 -0.51 5.68
N ALA A 114 10.02 0.54 6.02
CA ALA A 114 10.80 0.60 7.26
C ALA A 114 9.91 0.49 8.52
N ARG A 115 8.80 1.25 8.56
CA ARG A 115 7.83 1.19 9.68
C ARG A 115 7.20 -0.20 9.82
N VAL A 116 6.87 -0.86 8.71
CA VAL A 116 6.30 -2.22 8.73
C VAL A 116 7.32 -3.23 9.27
N ARG A 117 8.60 -3.12 8.86
CA ARG A 117 9.69 -3.97 9.39
C ARG A 117 9.86 -3.76 10.90
N GLU A 118 9.97 -2.53 11.35
CA GLU A 118 10.10 -2.18 12.76
C GLU A 118 8.92 -2.72 13.60
N HIS A 119 7.70 -2.56 13.10
CA HIS A 119 6.51 -3.10 13.77
C HIS A 119 6.58 -4.62 13.92
N LYS A 120 6.96 -5.34 12.85
CA LYS A 120 7.13 -6.81 12.91
C LYS A 120 8.19 -7.24 13.92
N GLU A 121 9.33 -6.58 13.92
CA GLU A 121 10.42 -6.87 14.88
C GLU A 121 9.98 -6.64 16.33
N ARG A 122 9.25 -5.54 16.58
CA ARG A 122 8.69 -5.26 17.92
C ARG A 122 7.69 -6.34 18.34
N GLU A 123 6.82 -6.78 17.45
CA GLU A 123 5.86 -7.86 17.72
C GLU A 123 6.57 -9.19 18.03
N GLU A 124 7.59 -9.55 17.25
CA GLU A 124 8.38 -10.75 17.51
C GLU A 124 9.11 -10.70 18.86
N LYS A 125 9.73 -9.57 19.20
CA LYS A 125 10.34 -9.37 20.51
C LYS A 125 9.32 -9.52 21.64
N ARG A 126 8.13 -8.93 21.49
CA ARG A 126 7.04 -9.09 22.47
C ARG A 126 6.56 -10.53 22.61
N LYS A 127 6.45 -11.28 21.51
CA LYS A 127 6.08 -12.71 21.54
C LYS A 127 7.13 -13.52 22.29
N LYS A 128 8.42 -13.35 21.97
CA LYS A 128 9.53 -14.03 22.66
C LYS A 128 9.55 -13.69 24.16
N GLN A 129 9.37 -12.42 24.50
CA GLN A 129 9.33 -11.99 25.91
C GLN A 129 8.18 -12.65 26.68
N ARG A 130 6.97 -12.68 26.11
CA ARG A 130 5.81 -13.36 26.72
C ARG A 130 6.04 -14.87 26.90
N GLU A 131 6.72 -15.50 25.96
CA GLU A 131 7.05 -16.92 26.05
C GLU A 131 8.05 -17.20 27.18
N ILE A 132 9.09 -16.37 27.31
CA ILE A 132 10.07 -16.44 28.40
C ILE A 132 9.36 -16.25 29.74
N GLU A 133 8.50 -15.25 29.86
CA GLU A 133 7.74 -14.99 31.10
C GLU A 133 6.82 -16.16 31.46
N ARG A 134 6.14 -16.75 30.45
CA ARG A 134 5.32 -17.94 30.67
C ARG A 134 6.15 -19.10 31.19
N ARG A 135 7.28 -19.43 30.54
CA ARG A 135 8.20 -20.48 30.98
C ARG A 135 8.71 -20.25 32.40
N ASN A 136 9.06 -19.02 32.74
CA ASN A 136 9.52 -18.68 34.05
C ASN A 136 8.43 -18.84 35.13
N ARG A 137 7.17 -18.47 34.82
CA ARG A 137 6.01 -18.71 35.68
C ARG A 137 5.76 -20.21 35.90
N GLU A 138 5.78 -21.00 34.84
CA GLU A 138 5.61 -22.45 34.90
C GLU A 138 6.73 -23.12 35.74
N ALA A 139 8.00 -22.71 35.50
CA ALA A 139 9.14 -23.22 36.28
C ALA A 139 9.03 -22.86 37.74
N LYS A 140 8.62 -21.61 38.09
CA LYS A 140 8.40 -21.17 39.45
C LYS A 140 7.27 -21.96 40.13
N ALA A 141 6.16 -22.19 39.43
CA ALA A 141 5.05 -22.98 39.94
C ALA A 141 5.45 -24.45 40.16
N ALA A 142 6.19 -25.07 39.26
CA ALA A 142 6.71 -26.43 39.41
C ALA A 142 7.65 -26.57 40.58
N ARG A 143 8.57 -25.60 40.80
CA ARG A 143 9.47 -25.60 41.97
C ARG A 143 8.70 -25.47 43.29
N LYS A 144 7.67 -24.62 43.33
CA LYS A 144 6.81 -24.48 44.51
C LYS A 144 6.07 -25.80 44.82
N ALA A 145 5.44 -26.40 43.82
CA ALA A 145 4.74 -27.66 43.97
C ALA A 145 5.66 -28.80 44.41
N ALA A 146 6.90 -28.86 43.86
CA ALA A 146 7.88 -29.86 44.26
C ALA A 146 8.30 -29.66 45.76
N HIS A 147 8.50 -28.41 46.16
CA HIS A 147 8.82 -28.13 47.58
C HIS A 147 7.69 -28.49 48.52
N GLU A 148 6.43 -28.20 48.18
CA GLU A 148 5.26 -28.56 48.95
C GLU A 148 5.11 -30.09 49.09
N ARG A 149 5.36 -30.85 48.01
CA ARG A 149 5.35 -32.34 48.04
C ARG A 149 6.40 -32.88 49.02
N VAL A 150 7.64 -32.36 48.96
CA VAL A 150 8.71 -32.76 49.88
C VAL A 150 8.33 -32.48 51.32
N GLN A 151 7.77 -31.30 51.61
CA GLN A 151 7.32 -30.98 52.97
C GLN A 151 6.19 -31.89 53.47
N GLN A 152 5.24 -32.24 52.60
CA GLN A 152 4.17 -33.21 52.93
C GLN A 152 4.74 -34.59 53.23
N GLU A 153 5.70 -35.07 52.43
CA GLU A 153 6.35 -36.38 52.65
C GLU A 153 7.13 -36.41 53.96
N ILE A 154 7.86 -35.33 54.30
CA ILE A 154 8.56 -35.21 55.58
C ILE A 154 7.55 -35.25 56.74
N ALA A 155 6.44 -34.52 56.65
CA ALA A 155 5.41 -34.49 57.67
C ALA A 155 4.76 -35.86 57.85
N ALA A 156 4.44 -36.57 56.75
CA ALA A 156 3.88 -37.94 56.80
C ALA A 156 4.84 -38.95 57.44
N ARG A 157 6.14 -38.90 57.16
CA ARG A 157 7.16 -39.75 57.79
C ARG A 157 7.30 -39.47 59.26
N LYS A 158 7.26 -38.21 59.71
CA LYS A 158 7.27 -37.85 61.11
C LYS A 158 6.05 -38.37 61.88
N ALA A 159 4.86 -38.30 61.25
CA ALA A 159 3.62 -38.82 61.86
C ALA A 159 3.60 -40.35 61.97
N ALA A 160 4.28 -41.11 61.11
CA ALA A 160 4.36 -42.55 61.13
C ALA A 160 5.38 -43.11 62.12
N LEU A 161 6.19 -42.25 62.76
CA LEU A 161 7.22 -42.62 63.75
C LEU A 161 6.78 -42.42 65.22
N ILE A 162 5.53 -42.00 65.42
CA ILE A 162 4.87 -41.84 66.74
C ILE A 162 3.86 -42.95 66.93
#